data_a87622dd79558e991ab31410660486c8
#
_entry.id   a87622dd79558e991ab31410660486c8
#
_cell.length_a   1.000
_cell.length_b   1.000
_cell.length_c   1.000
_cell.angle_alpha   90.00
_cell.angle_beta   90.00
_cell.angle_gamma   90.00
#
_symmetry.space_group_name_H-M   'P 1'
#
loop_
_entity.id
_entity.type
_entity.pdbx_description
1 polymer ?
#
loop_
_entity_poly.entity_id
_entity_poly.type
_entity_poly.pdbx_seq_one_letter_code
_entity_poly.pdbx_strand_id
1 'polypeptide(L)'
;MAFPVSEHVAAMKGSSTLIAAQAAAEMRARGIDVIDLSVGEPDFATPQFIRDFAAEGLDLGFTKYTSTAGLADFRVGIAKFYAQRFGAEIEPANIAATCGGKQGLFNAASCILNPGDDVLIPKPYWVTFPEIATFCRANSVFIETKQTDFVLTAELVARSITDKTKLLIINSPNNPTGRIIPPEEIRKIVEICARRGIYVLTDECYLFFAYPPAAPFSSAALLADLREFVCVAGSFSKTYAMTGWRIGYTIANDDWTKAMVKLQSHSATHPTSFVQYACAKAVGEIGRSLDVVTEMTAEYERRKDYLIPELNRIRGFRCGMPEGAFYAFVNVRDLLSGEFASSADVAAKILHEAHIVVTDGEGFGADGFLRFSYATSMENLERAVSALSSIFGTE
;
A
#
# COMPACT_ATOMS: atom_id res chain seq x y z
N MET A 1 13.34 -5.37 -36.17
CA MET A 1 12.97 -6.49 -35.27
C MET A 1 12.57 -5.92 -33.94
N ALA A 2 11.45 -6.36 -33.35
CA ALA A 2 11.07 -5.95 -32.01
C ALA A 2 12.09 -6.54 -31.00
N PHE A 3 12.39 -5.79 -29.93
CA PHE A 3 13.26 -6.27 -28.84
C PHE A 3 12.63 -7.51 -28.17
N PRO A 4 13.36 -8.61 -28.00
CA PRO A 4 12.82 -9.84 -27.42
C PRO A 4 12.68 -9.66 -25.88
N VAL A 5 11.49 -9.35 -25.41
CA VAL A 5 11.16 -9.29 -23.97
C VAL A 5 10.92 -10.70 -23.46
N SER A 6 11.38 -11.02 -22.24
CA SER A 6 11.08 -12.31 -21.61
C SER A 6 9.57 -12.47 -21.35
N GLU A 7 9.06 -13.70 -21.51
CA GLU A 7 7.63 -14.01 -21.45
C GLU A 7 6.93 -13.47 -20.18
N HIS A 8 7.54 -13.70 -19.01
CA HIS A 8 6.95 -13.25 -17.73
C HIS A 8 6.93 -11.73 -17.58
N VAL A 9 7.90 -11.00 -18.19
CA VAL A 9 7.87 -9.51 -18.18
C VAL A 9 6.87 -9.00 -19.22
N ALA A 10 6.76 -9.66 -20.38
CA ALA A 10 5.77 -9.31 -21.39
C ALA A 10 4.32 -9.52 -20.93
N ALA A 11 4.10 -10.48 -20.03
CA ALA A 11 2.79 -10.75 -19.42
C ALA A 11 2.39 -9.73 -18.35
N MET A 12 3.33 -8.95 -17.80
CA MET A 12 3.04 -7.93 -16.79
C MET A 12 2.29 -6.75 -17.39
N LYS A 13 1.31 -6.22 -16.65
CA LYS A 13 0.55 -5.03 -17.02
C LYS A 13 1.23 -3.76 -16.52
N GLY A 14 1.08 -2.67 -17.26
CA GLY A 14 1.48 -1.33 -16.80
C GLY A 14 0.64 -0.89 -15.58
N SER A 15 1.22 -0.06 -14.73
CA SER A 15 0.51 0.46 -13.54
C SER A 15 -0.50 1.54 -13.94
N SER A 16 -1.81 1.30 -13.74
CA SER A 16 -2.88 2.27 -13.99
C SER A 16 -2.69 3.58 -13.20
N THR A 17 -2.14 3.48 -11.99
CA THR A 17 -1.83 4.66 -11.17
C THR A 17 -0.71 5.54 -11.77
N LEU A 18 0.27 4.94 -12.44
CA LEU A 18 1.32 5.69 -13.15
C LEU A 18 0.77 6.33 -14.42
N ILE A 19 -0.12 5.66 -15.13
CA ILE A 19 -0.78 6.20 -16.34
C ILE A 19 -1.59 7.45 -15.97
N ALA A 20 -2.38 7.40 -14.90
CA ALA A 20 -3.13 8.56 -14.41
C ALA A 20 -2.21 9.72 -14.01
N ALA A 21 -1.12 9.45 -13.27
CA ALA A 21 -0.15 10.48 -12.89
C ALA A 21 0.56 11.10 -14.11
N GLN A 22 0.86 10.32 -15.15
CA GLN A 22 1.44 10.82 -16.39
C GLN A 22 0.45 11.74 -17.12
N ALA A 23 -0.83 11.39 -17.21
CA ALA A 23 -1.85 12.25 -17.81
C ALA A 23 -1.94 13.61 -17.10
N ALA A 24 -1.90 13.62 -15.76
CA ALA A 24 -1.82 14.85 -14.97
C ALA A 24 -0.59 15.70 -15.32
N ALA A 25 0.59 15.06 -15.40
CA ALA A 25 1.84 15.75 -15.72
C ALA A 25 1.82 16.35 -17.14
N GLU A 26 1.28 15.65 -18.12
CA GLU A 26 1.15 16.13 -19.50
C GLU A 26 0.21 17.35 -19.61
N MET A 27 -0.91 17.34 -18.86
CA MET A 27 -1.83 18.49 -18.83
C MET A 27 -1.17 19.71 -18.15
N ARG A 28 -0.47 19.52 -17.03
CA ARG A 28 0.28 20.60 -16.37
C ARG A 28 1.37 21.19 -17.30
N ALA A 29 2.05 20.36 -18.07
CA ALA A 29 3.04 20.82 -19.05
C ALA A 29 2.44 21.71 -20.16
N ARG A 30 1.13 21.59 -20.41
CA ARG A 30 0.36 22.46 -21.32
C ARG A 30 -0.21 23.70 -20.64
N GLY A 31 0.10 23.94 -19.38
CA GLY A 31 -0.40 25.07 -18.60
C GLY A 31 -1.83 24.90 -18.09
N ILE A 32 -2.40 23.69 -18.10
CA ILE A 32 -3.72 23.40 -17.59
C ILE A 32 -3.62 23.23 -16.07
N ASP A 33 -4.50 23.93 -15.33
CA ASP A 33 -4.64 23.74 -13.89
C ASP A 33 -5.36 22.41 -13.63
N VAL A 34 -4.64 21.44 -13.05
CA VAL A 34 -5.12 20.06 -12.85
C VAL A 34 -5.14 19.72 -11.37
N ILE A 35 -6.30 19.28 -10.91
CA ILE A 35 -6.46 18.70 -9.57
C ILE A 35 -6.17 17.20 -9.66
N ASP A 36 -5.07 16.75 -9.05
CA ASP A 36 -4.64 15.37 -9.11
C ASP A 36 -5.04 14.60 -7.84
N LEU A 37 -6.11 13.81 -7.95
CA LEU A 37 -6.62 12.92 -6.91
C LEU A 37 -6.26 11.44 -7.19
N SER A 38 -5.32 11.19 -8.11
CA SER A 38 -4.85 9.83 -8.42
C SER A 38 -3.61 9.43 -7.61
N VAL A 39 -2.89 10.40 -7.04
CA VAL A 39 -1.59 10.21 -6.42
C VAL A 39 -1.71 9.45 -5.09
N GLY A 40 -0.94 8.40 -4.97
CA GLY A 40 -0.89 7.57 -3.76
C GLY A 40 0.27 7.96 -2.84
N GLU A 41 0.48 9.26 -2.56
CA GLU A 41 1.52 9.71 -1.64
C GLU A 41 1.02 10.84 -0.73
N PRO A 42 1.56 10.95 0.51
CA PRO A 42 1.27 12.07 1.39
C PRO A 42 1.65 13.40 0.75
N ASP A 43 0.79 14.40 0.91
CA ASP A 43 1.04 15.79 0.49
C ASP A 43 1.86 16.60 1.53
N PHE A 44 2.22 15.97 2.62
CA PHE A 44 3.13 16.54 3.64
C PHE A 44 4.59 16.42 3.22
N ALA A 45 5.41 17.34 3.69
CA ALA A 45 6.85 17.18 3.61
C ALA A 45 7.35 16.14 4.61
N THR A 46 8.42 15.42 4.28
CA THR A 46 9.14 14.61 5.27
C THR A 46 9.49 15.47 6.49
N PRO A 47 9.22 15.01 7.74
CA PRO A 47 9.48 15.76 8.96
C PRO A 47 10.91 16.30 9.04
N GLN A 48 11.06 17.55 9.51
CA GLN A 48 12.37 18.23 9.53
C GLN A 48 13.44 17.41 10.25
N PHE A 49 13.11 16.86 11.42
CA PHE A 49 14.08 16.08 12.20
C PHE A 49 14.61 14.84 11.48
N ILE A 50 13.81 14.21 10.62
CA ILE A 50 14.24 13.06 9.79
C ILE A 50 15.20 13.56 8.71
N ARG A 51 14.91 14.72 8.11
CA ARG A 51 15.81 15.36 7.14
C ARG A 51 17.14 15.75 7.78
N ASP A 52 17.10 16.26 9.00
CA ASP A 52 18.30 16.61 9.78
C ASP A 52 19.15 15.37 10.10
N PHE A 53 18.52 14.24 10.49
CA PHE A 53 19.23 12.96 10.66
C PHE A 53 19.84 12.43 9.36
N ALA A 54 19.22 12.69 8.22
CA ALA A 54 19.82 12.29 6.94
C ALA A 54 21.04 13.12 6.60
N ALA A 55 21.01 14.43 6.87
CA ALA A 55 22.18 15.31 6.74
C ALA A 55 23.30 14.88 7.69
N GLU A 56 22.99 14.63 8.97
CA GLU A 56 23.94 14.07 9.95
C GLU A 56 24.55 12.76 9.45
N GLY A 57 23.75 11.86 8.89
CA GLY A 57 24.23 10.59 8.33
C GLY A 57 25.22 10.78 7.17
N LEU A 58 25.01 11.79 6.32
CA LEU A 58 25.95 12.16 5.26
C LEU A 58 27.27 12.69 5.85
N ASP A 59 27.20 13.59 6.84
CA ASP A 59 28.36 14.17 7.49
C ASP A 59 29.18 13.11 8.25
N LEU A 60 28.53 12.10 8.83
CA LEU A 60 29.17 10.96 9.48
C LEU A 60 29.73 9.92 8.49
N GLY A 61 29.55 10.13 7.18
CA GLY A 61 30.11 9.26 6.14
C GLY A 61 29.34 7.98 5.85
N PHE A 62 28.03 7.93 6.15
CA PHE A 62 27.17 6.82 5.73
C PHE A 62 26.93 6.84 4.21
N THR A 63 28.03 6.74 3.45
CA THR A 63 28.05 6.78 1.97
C THR A 63 28.67 5.52 1.37
N LYS A 64 28.96 4.52 2.18
CA LYS A 64 29.59 3.25 1.80
C LYS A 64 28.58 2.09 1.85
N TYR A 65 28.99 0.93 1.35
CA TYR A 65 28.21 -0.30 1.49
C TYR A 65 27.96 -0.64 2.96
N THR A 66 26.76 -1.15 3.23
CA THR A 66 26.37 -1.69 4.53
C THR A 66 26.06 -3.19 4.41
N SER A 67 25.66 -3.81 5.51
CA SER A 67 25.10 -5.17 5.46
C SER A 67 23.88 -5.20 4.52
N THR A 68 23.73 -6.26 3.75
CA THR A 68 22.57 -6.47 2.89
C THR A 68 21.26 -6.51 3.67
N ALA A 69 21.27 -7.05 4.89
CA ALA A 69 20.12 -7.01 5.79
C ALA A 69 19.80 -5.59 6.32
N GLY A 70 20.68 -4.62 6.08
CA GLY A 70 20.60 -3.26 6.60
C GLY A 70 21.48 -3.04 7.81
N LEU A 71 21.62 -1.75 8.22
CA LEU A 71 22.37 -1.33 9.41
C LEU A 71 21.84 -2.05 10.66
N ALA A 72 22.74 -2.42 11.56
CA ALA A 72 22.38 -3.07 12.82
C ALA A 72 21.40 -2.19 13.65
N ASP A 73 21.72 -0.88 13.76
CA ASP A 73 20.90 0.07 14.51
C ASP A 73 19.52 0.25 13.91
N PHE A 74 19.39 0.20 12.58
CA PHE A 74 18.09 0.22 11.89
C PHE A 74 17.24 -0.98 12.31
N ARG A 75 17.80 -2.18 12.27
CA ARG A 75 17.09 -3.42 12.63
C ARG A 75 16.74 -3.47 14.12
N VAL A 76 17.68 -3.07 14.99
CA VAL A 76 17.42 -2.95 16.44
C VAL A 76 16.34 -1.91 16.73
N GLY A 77 16.36 -0.77 16.03
CA GLY A 77 15.36 0.28 16.16
C GLY A 77 13.97 -0.22 15.81
N ILE A 78 13.81 -0.90 14.66
CA ILE A 78 12.53 -1.49 14.23
C ILE A 78 12.04 -2.54 15.24
N ALA A 79 12.90 -3.45 15.71
CA ALA A 79 12.52 -4.46 16.69
C ALA A 79 11.97 -3.82 17.99
N LYS A 80 12.68 -2.82 18.52
CA LYS A 80 12.24 -2.08 19.70
C LYS A 80 10.93 -1.33 19.48
N PHE A 81 10.79 -0.68 18.33
CA PHE A 81 9.57 0.05 17.98
C PHE A 81 8.35 -0.88 17.96
N TYR A 82 8.47 -2.05 17.32
CA TYR A 82 7.39 -3.03 17.24
C TYR A 82 7.07 -3.66 18.60
N ALA A 83 8.09 -3.95 19.43
CA ALA A 83 7.89 -4.43 20.80
C ALA A 83 7.10 -3.42 21.65
N GLN A 84 7.47 -2.14 21.60
CA GLN A 84 6.83 -1.09 22.39
C GLN A 84 5.43 -0.74 21.89
N ARG A 85 5.22 -0.74 20.56
CA ARG A 85 3.97 -0.26 19.95
C ARG A 85 2.93 -1.36 19.79
N PHE A 86 3.36 -2.58 19.52
CA PHE A 86 2.47 -3.70 19.15
C PHE A 86 2.65 -4.94 20.05
N GLY A 87 3.57 -4.88 21.03
CA GLY A 87 3.89 -6.03 21.86
C GLY A 87 4.51 -7.22 21.10
N ALA A 88 5.11 -6.94 19.93
CA ALA A 88 5.64 -7.97 19.05
C ALA A 88 7.06 -8.39 19.48
N GLU A 89 7.28 -9.68 19.72
CA GLU A 89 8.59 -10.24 20.05
C GLU A 89 9.37 -10.53 18.76
N ILE A 90 10.23 -9.57 18.37
CA ILE A 90 11.00 -9.59 17.11
C ILE A 90 12.48 -9.42 17.43
N GLU A 91 13.30 -10.33 16.92
CA GLU A 91 14.74 -10.20 16.98
C GLU A 91 15.25 -9.37 15.78
N PRO A 92 16.34 -8.61 15.91
CA PRO A 92 16.94 -7.89 14.77
C PRO A 92 17.30 -8.80 13.58
N ALA A 93 17.50 -10.11 13.80
CA ALA A 93 17.75 -11.11 12.76
C ALA A 93 16.51 -11.37 11.89
N ASN A 94 15.31 -11.10 12.40
CA ASN A 94 14.05 -11.25 11.69
C ASN A 94 13.75 -10.09 10.73
N ILE A 95 14.61 -9.07 10.67
CA ILE A 95 14.37 -7.83 9.93
C ILE A 95 15.37 -7.68 8.79
N ALA A 96 14.87 -7.37 7.59
CA ALA A 96 15.67 -6.95 6.46
C ALA A 96 15.21 -5.56 5.97
N ALA A 97 16.15 -4.61 5.86
CA ALA A 97 15.91 -3.32 5.24
C ALA A 97 15.75 -3.48 3.72
N THR A 98 14.81 -2.76 3.11
CA THR A 98 14.50 -2.87 1.68
C THR A 98 14.37 -1.50 1.01
N CYS A 99 14.54 -1.43 -0.31
CA CYS A 99 14.33 -0.19 -1.09
C CYS A 99 12.84 0.15 -1.23
N GLY A 100 12.21 0.49 -0.11
CA GLY A 100 10.77 0.66 0.07
C GLY A 100 10.03 -0.67 0.26
N GLY A 101 8.79 -0.60 0.76
CA GLY A 101 7.94 -1.77 0.98
C GLY A 101 7.72 -2.62 -0.28
N LYS A 102 7.65 -1.97 -1.45
CA LYS A 102 7.49 -2.69 -2.74
C LYS A 102 8.58 -3.72 -3.00
N GLN A 103 9.85 -3.40 -2.75
CA GLN A 103 10.93 -4.37 -2.87
C GLN A 103 10.78 -5.49 -1.82
N GLY A 104 10.37 -5.14 -0.60
CA GLY A 104 10.09 -6.13 0.44
C GLY A 104 9.06 -7.16 0.01
N LEU A 105 7.95 -6.71 -0.58
CA LEU A 105 6.89 -7.57 -1.12
C LEU A 105 7.41 -8.47 -2.24
N PHE A 106 8.17 -7.92 -3.20
CA PHE A 106 8.79 -8.70 -4.28
C PHE A 106 9.77 -9.73 -3.74
N ASN A 107 10.66 -9.35 -2.82
CA ASN A 107 11.64 -10.26 -2.24
C ASN A 107 10.95 -11.40 -1.47
N ALA A 108 9.95 -11.06 -0.63
CA ALA A 108 9.23 -12.04 0.17
C ALA A 108 8.52 -13.09 -0.71
N ALA A 109 7.78 -12.65 -1.71
CA ALA A 109 7.08 -13.54 -2.62
C ALA A 109 8.04 -14.37 -3.48
N SER A 110 9.09 -13.74 -4.06
CA SER A 110 10.06 -14.43 -4.93
C SER A 110 10.87 -15.50 -4.22
N CYS A 111 10.99 -15.41 -2.86
CA CYS A 111 11.72 -16.43 -2.10
C CYS A 111 10.93 -17.73 -1.88
N ILE A 112 9.61 -17.72 -2.04
CA ILE A 112 8.75 -18.86 -1.69
C ILE A 112 7.91 -19.38 -2.85
N LEU A 113 7.65 -18.56 -3.88
CA LEU A 113 6.84 -18.93 -5.03
C LEU A 113 7.66 -19.66 -6.09
N ASN A 114 7.09 -20.72 -6.63
CA ASN A 114 7.58 -21.43 -7.82
C ASN A 114 6.59 -21.23 -8.98
N PRO A 115 7.03 -21.44 -10.22
CA PRO A 115 6.13 -21.45 -11.36
C PRO A 115 4.97 -22.42 -11.17
N GLY A 116 3.74 -21.91 -11.32
CA GLY A 116 2.51 -22.68 -11.19
C GLY A 116 1.90 -22.76 -9.79
N ASP A 117 2.55 -22.19 -8.76
CA ASP A 117 1.93 -21.97 -7.46
C ASP A 117 0.78 -20.97 -7.57
N ASP A 118 -0.21 -21.05 -6.67
CA ASP A 118 -1.32 -20.13 -6.60
C ASP A 118 -1.11 -19.10 -5.48
N VAL A 119 -1.37 -17.82 -5.81
CA VAL A 119 -1.35 -16.69 -4.88
C VAL A 119 -2.77 -16.17 -4.69
N LEU A 120 -3.27 -16.22 -3.47
CA LEU A 120 -4.56 -15.63 -3.10
C LEU A 120 -4.43 -14.11 -2.99
N ILE A 121 -5.28 -13.38 -3.72
CA ILE A 121 -5.28 -11.92 -3.75
C ILE A 121 -6.72 -11.42 -3.58
N PRO A 122 -7.06 -10.79 -2.44
CA PRO A 122 -8.38 -10.19 -2.24
C PRO A 122 -8.62 -9.02 -3.20
N LYS A 123 -9.80 -8.94 -3.79
CA LYS A 123 -10.27 -7.81 -4.59
C LYS A 123 -11.12 -6.87 -3.73
N PRO A 124 -10.98 -5.56 -3.90
CA PRO A 124 -10.00 -4.85 -4.71
C PRO A 124 -8.58 -4.95 -4.14
N TYR A 125 -7.59 -4.92 -5.03
CA TYR A 125 -6.18 -5.07 -4.68
C TYR A 125 -5.34 -3.90 -5.16
N TRP A 126 -4.19 -3.66 -4.53
CA TRP A 126 -3.18 -2.79 -5.12
C TRP A 126 -2.59 -3.43 -6.39
N VAL A 127 -2.55 -2.65 -7.45
CA VAL A 127 -2.20 -3.08 -8.82
C VAL A 127 -0.90 -3.91 -8.93
N THR A 128 -0.02 -3.81 -7.95
CA THR A 128 1.27 -4.53 -7.95
C THR A 128 1.13 -6.01 -7.51
N PHE A 129 0.11 -6.39 -6.76
CA PHE A 129 0.02 -7.76 -6.22
C PHE A 129 -0.11 -8.83 -7.30
N PRO A 130 -1.00 -8.72 -8.31
CA PRO A 130 -1.03 -9.66 -9.42
C PRO A 130 0.29 -9.70 -10.20
N GLU A 131 0.97 -8.56 -10.32
CA GLU A 131 2.21 -8.47 -11.08
C GLU A 131 3.38 -9.16 -10.37
N ILE A 132 3.37 -9.21 -9.03
CA ILE A 132 4.31 -10.02 -8.25
C ILE A 132 4.11 -11.51 -8.57
N ALA A 133 2.86 -11.99 -8.60
CA ALA A 133 2.56 -13.37 -8.98
C ALA A 133 3.02 -13.65 -10.42
N THR A 134 2.69 -12.78 -11.37
CA THR A 134 3.11 -12.86 -12.78
C THR A 134 4.63 -12.92 -12.91
N PHE A 135 5.36 -12.05 -12.20
CA PHE A 135 6.82 -12.05 -12.19
C PHE A 135 7.39 -13.38 -11.71
N CYS A 136 6.80 -13.96 -10.66
CA CYS A 136 7.19 -15.27 -10.13
C CYS A 136 6.68 -16.45 -10.97
N ARG A 137 5.95 -16.21 -12.08
CA ARG A 137 5.28 -17.23 -12.90
C ARG A 137 4.27 -18.07 -12.11
N ALA A 138 3.71 -17.48 -11.04
CA ALA A 138 2.64 -18.02 -10.24
C ALA A 138 1.27 -17.54 -10.78
N ASN A 139 0.20 -18.18 -10.36
CA ASN A 139 -1.16 -17.84 -10.76
C ASN A 139 -1.81 -16.93 -9.71
N SER A 140 -2.47 -15.87 -10.14
CA SER A 140 -3.31 -15.07 -9.25
C SER A 140 -4.69 -15.72 -9.10
N VAL A 141 -5.07 -16.07 -7.87
CA VAL A 141 -6.40 -16.55 -7.51
C VAL A 141 -7.10 -15.43 -6.73
N PHE A 142 -8.08 -14.81 -7.36
CA PHE A 142 -8.74 -13.64 -6.79
C PHE A 142 -9.85 -14.03 -5.82
N ILE A 143 -9.91 -13.35 -4.67
CA ILE A 143 -10.97 -13.50 -3.67
C ILE A 143 -11.92 -12.31 -3.78
N GLU A 144 -13.19 -12.55 -4.14
CA GLU A 144 -14.21 -11.51 -4.18
C GLU A 144 -14.63 -11.12 -2.76
N THR A 145 -14.49 -9.85 -2.41
CA THR A 145 -14.84 -9.34 -1.06
C THR A 145 -15.99 -8.33 -1.07
N LYS A 146 -16.61 -8.09 -2.22
CA LYS A 146 -17.70 -7.10 -2.33
C LYS A 146 -18.87 -7.37 -1.38
N GLN A 147 -19.22 -8.66 -1.17
CA GLN A 147 -20.32 -9.08 -0.29
C GLN A 147 -20.03 -8.85 1.20
N THR A 148 -18.79 -8.61 1.57
CA THR A 148 -18.33 -8.29 2.93
C THR A 148 -17.87 -6.84 3.05
N ASP A 149 -18.38 -5.97 2.18
CA ASP A 149 -18.00 -4.55 2.11
C ASP A 149 -16.48 -4.35 2.00
N PHE A 150 -15.86 -5.17 1.16
CA PHE A 150 -14.42 -5.19 0.87
C PHE A 150 -13.53 -5.59 2.06
N VAL A 151 -14.07 -6.17 3.12
CA VAL A 151 -13.29 -6.75 4.23
C VAL A 151 -13.04 -8.23 3.94
N LEU A 152 -11.77 -8.64 3.93
CA LEU A 152 -11.40 -10.05 3.81
C LEU A 152 -11.77 -10.80 5.10
N THR A 153 -12.41 -11.97 4.96
CA THR A 153 -12.77 -12.85 6.08
C THR A 153 -12.10 -14.22 5.98
N ALA A 154 -11.94 -14.89 7.11
CA ALA A 154 -11.40 -16.24 7.17
C ALA A 154 -12.23 -17.24 6.36
N GLU A 155 -13.55 -17.05 6.29
CA GLU A 155 -14.45 -17.88 5.49
C GLU A 155 -14.16 -17.74 3.99
N LEU A 156 -13.98 -16.50 3.50
CA LEU A 156 -13.64 -16.23 2.11
C LEU A 156 -12.28 -16.84 1.74
N VAL A 157 -11.28 -16.71 2.61
CA VAL A 157 -9.98 -17.35 2.41
C VAL A 157 -10.11 -18.86 2.34
N ALA A 158 -10.80 -19.48 3.31
CA ALA A 158 -10.96 -20.95 3.37
C ALA A 158 -11.61 -21.54 2.12
N ARG A 159 -12.56 -20.82 1.51
CA ARG A 159 -13.25 -21.23 0.26
C ARG A 159 -12.39 -21.05 -0.99
N SER A 160 -11.39 -20.16 -0.93
CA SER A 160 -10.56 -19.83 -2.10
C SER A 160 -9.26 -20.62 -2.15
N ILE A 161 -8.91 -21.36 -1.09
CA ILE A 161 -7.71 -22.21 -1.06
C ILE A 161 -7.83 -23.35 -2.08
N THR A 162 -6.77 -23.51 -2.87
CA THR A 162 -6.59 -24.62 -3.83
C THR A 162 -5.45 -25.55 -3.33
N ASP A 163 -5.27 -26.69 -3.98
CA ASP A 163 -4.14 -27.60 -3.68
C ASP A 163 -2.77 -27.01 -4.05
N LYS A 164 -2.74 -25.92 -4.84
CA LYS A 164 -1.52 -25.21 -5.26
C LYS A 164 -1.31 -23.91 -4.51
N THR A 165 -2.22 -23.54 -3.61
CA THR A 165 -2.10 -22.29 -2.86
C THR A 165 -0.85 -22.28 -2.01
N LYS A 166 0.04 -21.32 -2.26
CA LYS A 166 1.31 -21.15 -1.56
C LYS A 166 1.37 -19.88 -0.73
N LEU A 167 0.73 -18.80 -1.22
CA LEU A 167 0.80 -17.47 -0.62
C LEU A 167 -0.57 -16.81 -0.59
N LEU A 168 -0.89 -16.12 0.49
CA LEU A 168 -1.94 -15.11 0.59
C LEU A 168 -1.29 -13.74 0.78
N ILE A 169 -1.71 -12.73 0.01
CA ILE A 169 -1.29 -11.33 0.21
C ILE A 169 -2.44 -10.55 0.84
N ILE A 170 -2.17 -9.89 1.97
CA ILE A 170 -3.11 -9.03 2.69
C ILE A 170 -2.59 -7.59 2.66
N ASN A 171 -3.47 -6.61 2.47
CA ASN A 171 -3.17 -5.19 2.64
C ASN A 171 -4.22 -4.55 3.56
N SER A 172 -3.81 -4.12 4.75
CA SER A 172 -4.69 -3.51 5.75
C SER A 172 -3.93 -2.45 6.56
N PRO A 173 -4.39 -1.18 6.57
CA PRO A 173 -5.50 -0.59 5.79
C PRO A 173 -5.32 -0.75 4.28
N ASN A 174 -6.43 -0.97 3.57
CA ASN A 174 -6.39 -1.36 2.16
C ASN A 174 -6.28 -0.17 1.19
N ASN A 175 -5.48 -0.32 0.17
CA ASN A 175 -5.53 0.46 -1.05
C ASN A 175 -6.18 -0.40 -2.16
N PRO A 176 -7.37 -0.05 -2.68
CA PRO A 176 -7.95 1.31 -2.75
C PRO A 176 -9.08 1.64 -1.78
N THR A 177 -9.59 0.71 -0.98
CA THR A 177 -10.88 0.84 -0.30
C THR A 177 -10.85 1.62 1.01
N GLY A 178 -9.66 1.74 1.64
CA GLY A 178 -9.54 2.27 2.99
C GLY A 178 -10.13 1.37 4.08
N ARG A 179 -10.54 0.13 3.75
CA ARG A 179 -11.09 -0.80 4.74
C ARG A 179 -9.97 -1.43 5.57
N ILE A 180 -10.29 -1.75 6.80
CA ILE A 180 -9.39 -2.41 7.75
C ILE A 180 -9.93 -3.82 8.05
N ILE A 181 -9.06 -4.81 8.00
CA ILE A 181 -9.39 -6.15 8.45
C ILE A 181 -9.24 -6.19 9.97
N PRO A 182 -10.28 -6.57 10.73
CA PRO A 182 -10.19 -6.66 12.19
C PRO A 182 -9.05 -7.58 12.64
N PRO A 183 -8.33 -7.24 13.74
CA PRO A 183 -7.20 -8.04 14.23
C PRO A 183 -7.52 -9.52 14.49
N GLU A 184 -8.70 -9.78 15.04
CA GLU A 184 -9.20 -11.13 15.31
C GLU A 184 -9.45 -11.91 14.01
N GLU A 185 -9.82 -11.21 12.93
CA GLU A 185 -10.05 -11.83 11.62
C GLU A 185 -8.71 -12.14 10.94
N ILE A 186 -7.72 -11.21 11.04
CA ILE A 186 -6.36 -11.47 10.57
C ILE A 186 -5.78 -12.72 11.26
N ARG A 187 -5.95 -12.86 12.58
CA ARG A 187 -5.51 -14.05 13.31
C ARG A 187 -6.14 -15.33 12.78
N LYS A 188 -7.47 -15.38 12.61
CA LYS A 188 -8.17 -16.55 12.05
C LYS A 188 -7.68 -16.89 10.65
N ILE A 189 -7.47 -15.87 9.81
CA ILE A 189 -6.94 -16.03 8.43
C ILE A 189 -5.56 -16.69 8.49
N VAL A 190 -4.65 -16.17 9.29
CA VAL A 190 -3.29 -16.71 9.42
C VAL A 190 -3.31 -18.14 9.96
N GLU A 191 -4.14 -18.43 10.96
CA GLU A 191 -4.30 -19.79 11.50
C GLU A 191 -4.82 -20.79 10.47
N ILE A 192 -5.77 -20.40 9.62
CA ILE A 192 -6.27 -21.24 8.53
C ILE A 192 -5.16 -21.50 7.51
N CYS A 193 -4.40 -20.47 7.13
CA CYS A 193 -3.28 -20.59 6.22
C CYS A 193 -2.18 -21.49 6.79
N ALA A 194 -1.79 -21.28 8.04
CA ALA A 194 -0.75 -22.06 8.73
C ALA A 194 -1.09 -23.56 8.78
N ARG A 195 -2.34 -23.92 9.12
CA ARG A 195 -2.80 -25.32 9.10
C ARG A 195 -2.70 -26.01 7.73
N ARG A 196 -2.61 -25.22 6.66
CA ARG A 196 -2.49 -25.70 5.27
C ARG A 196 -1.08 -25.51 4.69
N GLY A 197 -0.11 -25.03 5.49
CA GLY A 197 1.24 -24.72 5.01
C GLY A 197 1.31 -23.55 4.03
N ILE A 198 0.34 -22.63 4.08
CA ILE A 198 0.23 -21.44 3.24
C ILE A 198 0.85 -20.25 3.98
N TYR A 199 1.71 -19.52 3.31
CA TYR A 199 2.34 -18.31 3.83
C TYR A 199 1.44 -17.09 3.69
N VAL A 200 1.57 -16.13 4.60
CA VAL A 200 0.81 -14.86 4.58
C VAL A 200 1.78 -13.69 4.53
N LEU A 201 1.69 -12.90 3.49
CA LEU A 201 2.45 -11.67 3.30
C LEU A 201 1.52 -10.49 3.56
N THR A 202 1.81 -9.70 4.59
CA THR A 202 1.01 -8.53 4.94
C THR A 202 1.70 -7.25 4.49
N ASP A 203 1.03 -6.47 3.65
CA ASP A 203 1.43 -5.12 3.29
C ASP A 203 0.83 -4.13 4.28
N GLU A 204 1.65 -3.60 5.16
CA GLU A 204 1.28 -2.68 6.22
C GLU A 204 1.71 -1.23 5.92
N CYS A 205 1.78 -0.87 4.63
CA CYS A 205 2.23 0.45 4.19
C CYS A 205 1.42 1.61 4.80
N TYR A 206 0.13 1.38 5.10
CA TYR A 206 -0.79 2.37 5.69
C TYR A 206 -1.09 2.11 7.17
N LEU A 207 -0.29 1.27 7.84
CA LEU A 207 -0.51 0.80 9.21
C LEU A 207 -0.97 1.89 10.19
N PHE A 208 -0.37 3.07 10.12
CA PHE A 208 -0.63 4.16 11.07
C PHE A 208 -1.79 5.07 10.68
N PHE A 209 -2.28 4.98 9.45
CA PHE A 209 -3.44 5.75 9.00
C PHE A 209 -4.72 4.93 9.23
N ALA A 210 -5.05 4.72 10.49
CA ALA A 210 -6.31 4.14 10.95
C ALA A 210 -7.11 5.22 11.68
N TYR A 211 -8.38 5.38 11.32
CA TYR A 211 -9.25 6.42 11.88
C TYR A 211 -10.10 5.86 13.02
N PRO A 212 -10.31 6.61 14.11
CA PRO A 212 -11.16 6.16 15.20
C PRO A 212 -12.56 5.70 14.72
N PRO A 213 -13.12 4.60 15.29
CA PRO A 213 -12.62 3.83 16.43
C PRO A 213 -11.53 2.80 16.09
N ALA A 214 -11.14 2.63 14.82
CA ALA A 214 -10.07 1.72 14.44
C ALA A 214 -8.71 2.21 14.99
N ALA A 215 -7.83 1.26 15.28
CA ALA A 215 -6.48 1.54 15.76
C ALA A 215 -5.44 0.77 14.93
N PRO A 216 -4.20 1.29 14.82
CA PRO A 216 -3.13 0.58 14.16
C PRO A 216 -2.88 -0.79 14.78
N PHE A 217 -2.91 -1.84 13.95
CA PHE A 217 -2.59 -3.22 14.33
C PHE A 217 -1.62 -3.82 13.32
N SER A 218 -0.51 -4.37 13.83
CA SER A 218 0.45 -5.08 12.97
C SER A 218 0.34 -6.59 13.12
N SER A 219 0.37 -7.29 12.02
CA SER A 219 0.44 -8.76 11.97
C SER A 219 1.74 -9.31 12.60
N ALA A 220 2.73 -8.45 12.82
CA ALA A 220 3.93 -8.81 13.58
C ALA A 220 3.62 -9.26 15.04
N ALA A 221 2.51 -8.80 15.61
CA ALA A 221 2.03 -9.28 16.92
C ALA A 221 1.65 -10.78 16.92
N LEU A 222 1.45 -11.38 15.75
CA LEU A 222 1.16 -12.81 15.59
C LEU A 222 2.41 -13.68 15.50
N LEU A 223 3.61 -13.08 15.44
CA LEU A 223 4.85 -13.83 15.24
C LEU A 223 5.23 -14.72 16.43
N ALA A 224 4.71 -14.45 17.62
CA ALA A 224 4.95 -15.32 18.77
C ALA A 224 4.46 -16.76 18.51
N ASP A 225 3.26 -16.89 17.93
CA ASP A 225 2.58 -18.19 17.72
C ASP A 225 2.67 -18.72 16.29
N LEU A 226 2.72 -17.81 15.29
CA LEU A 226 2.54 -18.11 13.87
C LEU A 226 3.75 -17.67 13.02
N ARG A 227 4.91 -17.54 13.64
CA ARG A 227 6.16 -17.00 13.07
C ARG A 227 6.54 -17.61 11.73
N GLU A 228 6.32 -18.91 11.56
CA GLU A 228 6.74 -19.59 10.33
C GLU A 228 5.99 -19.13 9.09
N PHE A 229 4.76 -18.64 9.25
CA PHE A 229 3.84 -18.39 8.16
C PHE A 229 3.60 -16.92 7.85
N VAL A 230 4.09 -15.98 8.64
CA VAL A 230 3.82 -14.55 8.47
C VAL A 230 5.08 -13.80 8.06
N CYS A 231 4.95 -12.98 7.01
CA CYS A 231 5.92 -11.95 6.66
C CYS A 231 5.21 -10.60 6.60
N VAL A 232 5.70 -9.62 7.35
CA VAL A 232 5.23 -8.24 7.32
C VAL A 232 6.12 -7.43 6.39
N ALA A 233 5.53 -6.68 5.47
CA ALA A 233 6.21 -5.66 4.66
C ALA A 233 5.82 -4.28 5.19
N GLY A 234 6.76 -3.61 5.85
CA GLY A 234 6.62 -2.26 6.38
C GLY A 234 7.27 -1.22 5.48
N SER A 235 6.83 0.03 5.59
CA SER A 235 7.34 1.12 4.78
C SER A 235 7.33 2.45 5.54
N PHE A 236 8.37 3.25 5.34
CA PHE A 236 8.43 4.63 5.80
C PHE A 236 7.73 5.60 4.83
N SER A 237 7.46 5.14 3.60
CA SER A 237 6.96 5.97 2.49
C SER A 237 5.74 6.79 2.86
N LYS A 238 4.75 6.17 3.52
CA LYS A 238 3.51 6.86 3.90
C LYS A 238 3.59 7.39 5.32
N THR A 239 4.08 6.59 6.25
CA THR A 239 4.20 6.91 7.68
C THR A 239 4.87 8.25 7.94
N TYR A 240 5.90 8.60 7.17
CA TYR A 240 6.67 9.83 7.37
C TYR A 240 6.80 10.67 6.09
N ALA A 241 5.90 10.52 5.13
CA ALA A 241 5.94 11.25 3.85
C ALA A 241 7.33 11.13 3.17
N MET A 242 7.82 9.89 3.02
CA MET A 242 9.17 9.55 2.53
C MET A 242 9.14 8.72 1.24
N THR A 243 8.19 8.96 0.35
CA THR A 243 7.99 8.14 -0.86
C THR A 243 9.23 8.10 -1.76
N GLY A 244 9.91 9.23 -1.92
CA GLY A 244 11.13 9.38 -2.72
C GLY A 244 12.40 8.83 -2.05
N TRP A 245 12.39 8.57 -0.73
CA TRP A 245 13.57 8.08 0.01
C TRP A 245 13.87 6.61 -0.21
N ARG A 246 12.89 5.85 -0.69
CA ARG A 246 12.99 4.43 -1.03
C ARG A 246 13.50 3.58 0.13
N ILE A 247 12.83 3.63 1.27
CA ILE A 247 13.16 2.86 2.46
C ILE A 247 11.94 2.14 3.04
N GLY A 248 12.11 0.89 3.39
CA GLY A 248 11.16 0.00 4.03
C GLY A 248 11.88 -1.16 4.68
N TYR A 249 11.13 -2.15 5.11
CA TYR A 249 11.65 -3.33 5.76
C TYR A 249 10.68 -4.50 5.65
N THR A 250 11.19 -5.71 5.84
CA THR A 250 10.39 -6.92 6.08
C THR A 250 10.67 -7.47 7.46
N ILE A 251 9.67 -8.10 8.08
CA ILE A 251 9.77 -8.82 9.34
C ILE A 251 9.24 -10.23 9.10
N ALA A 252 10.08 -11.26 9.27
CA ALA A 252 9.71 -12.65 9.06
C ALA A 252 10.54 -13.58 9.95
N ASN A 253 10.30 -14.89 9.89
CA ASN A 253 11.18 -15.85 10.52
C ASN A 253 12.62 -15.80 9.93
N ASP A 254 13.55 -16.42 10.62
CA ASP A 254 14.97 -16.40 10.25
C ASP A 254 15.25 -16.92 8.85
N ASP A 255 14.60 -18.02 8.46
CA ASP A 255 14.89 -18.66 7.18
C ASP A 255 14.34 -17.86 6.01
N TRP A 256 13.12 -17.30 6.16
CA TRP A 256 12.57 -16.41 5.13
C TRP A 256 13.37 -15.11 5.03
N THR A 257 13.76 -14.52 6.17
CA THR A 257 14.63 -13.34 6.20
C THR A 257 15.99 -13.61 5.54
N LYS A 258 16.65 -14.73 5.84
CA LYS A 258 17.90 -15.13 5.17
C LYS A 258 17.73 -15.31 3.67
N ALA A 259 16.62 -15.91 3.23
CA ALA A 259 16.32 -16.08 1.81
C ALA A 259 16.13 -14.71 1.11
N MET A 260 15.38 -13.79 1.71
CA MET A 260 15.21 -12.42 1.20
C MET A 260 16.54 -11.67 1.11
N VAL A 261 17.38 -11.74 2.14
CA VAL A 261 18.70 -11.12 2.16
C VAL A 261 19.60 -11.72 1.07
N LYS A 262 19.57 -13.04 0.87
CA LYS A 262 20.29 -13.70 -0.21
C LYS A 262 19.85 -13.17 -1.59
N LEU A 263 18.55 -13.09 -1.84
CA LEU A 263 18.00 -12.53 -3.09
C LEU A 263 18.42 -11.07 -3.27
N GLN A 264 18.29 -10.26 -2.21
CA GLN A 264 18.65 -8.84 -2.22
C GLN A 264 20.12 -8.60 -2.51
N SER A 265 21.03 -9.48 -2.05
CA SER A 265 22.46 -9.35 -2.31
C SER A 265 22.83 -9.40 -3.80
N HIS A 266 21.97 -10.00 -4.63
CA HIS A 266 22.15 -10.11 -6.08
C HIS A 266 21.26 -9.14 -6.88
N SER A 267 20.47 -8.28 -6.21
CA SER A 267 19.62 -7.29 -6.86
C SER A 267 20.01 -5.86 -6.45
N ALA A 268 19.50 -5.34 -5.35
CA ALA A 268 19.73 -3.97 -4.88
C ALA A 268 20.86 -3.83 -3.85
N THR A 269 21.46 -4.93 -3.40
CA THR A 269 22.43 -5.01 -2.32
C THR A 269 21.85 -4.56 -0.97
N HIS A 270 21.56 -3.29 -0.80
CA HIS A 270 20.92 -2.70 0.38
C HIS A 270 20.29 -1.34 0.03
N PRO A 271 19.33 -0.83 0.80
CA PRO A 271 18.84 0.54 0.63
C PRO A 271 19.90 1.57 1.04
N THR A 272 19.69 2.83 0.64
CA THR A 272 20.63 3.94 0.86
C THR A 272 21.06 4.04 2.32
N SER A 273 22.36 4.05 2.59
CA SER A 273 22.93 3.92 3.94
C SER A 273 22.60 5.09 4.87
N PHE A 274 22.74 6.35 4.44
CA PHE A 274 22.39 7.51 5.28
C PHE A 274 20.87 7.58 5.53
N VAL A 275 20.05 7.07 4.63
CA VAL A 275 18.59 6.96 4.84
C VAL A 275 18.27 5.92 5.92
N GLN A 276 18.97 4.78 5.93
CA GLN A 276 18.83 3.80 7.01
C GLN A 276 19.24 4.41 8.37
N TYR A 277 20.30 5.19 8.40
CA TYR A 277 20.73 5.92 9.61
C TYR A 277 19.62 6.86 10.11
N ALA A 278 19.09 7.70 9.21
CA ALA A 278 18.00 8.62 9.56
C ALA A 278 16.76 7.90 10.10
N CYS A 279 16.37 6.79 9.47
CA CYS A 279 15.23 6.00 9.92
C CYS A 279 15.50 5.30 11.27
N ALA A 280 16.71 4.80 11.52
CA ALA A 280 17.09 4.23 12.81
C ALA A 280 16.94 5.25 13.94
N LYS A 281 17.38 6.49 13.70
CA LYS A 281 17.21 7.61 14.66
C LYS A 281 15.73 7.96 14.83
N ALA A 282 14.97 8.07 13.75
CA ALA A 282 13.55 8.42 13.79
C ALA A 282 12.72 7.41 14.60
N VAL A 283 12.89 6.11 14.38
CA VAL A 283 12.20 5.09 15.17
C VAL A 283 12.68 5.00 16.61
N GLY A 284 13.91 5.47 16.90
CA GLY A 284 14.42 5.62 18.25
C GLY A 284 13.75 6.76 19.04
N GLU A 285 13.27 7.80 18.36
CA GLU A 285 12.50 8.91 18.93
C GLU A 285 10.98 8.65 18.83
N ILE A 286 10.50 7.56 19.42
CA ILE A 286 9.13 7.06 19.24
C ILE A 286 8.07 8.12 19.49
N GLY A 287 8.17 8.90 20.56
CA GLY A 287 7.20 9.96 20.89
C GLY A 287 7.08 10.95 19.75
N ARG A 288 8.19 11.57 19.36
CA ARG A 288 8.23 12.57 18.28
C ARG A 288 7.77 12.01 16.92
N SER A 289 8.13 10.76 16.64
CA SER A 289 7.72 10.07 15.43
C SER A 289 6.22 9.82 15.39
N LEU A 290 5.61 9.42 16.51
CA LEU A 290 4.17 9.20 16.61
C LEU A 290 3.37 10.50 16.59
N ASP A 291 3.89 11.60 17.17
CA ASP A 291 3.24 12.91 17.14
C ASP A 291 3.00 13.36 15.70
N VAL A 292 4.02 13.29 14.84
CA VAL A 292 3.90 13.67 13.41
C VAL A 292 2.88 12.80 12.68
N VAL A 293 2.90 11.50 12.94
CA VAL A 293 1.93 10.58 12.31
C VAL A 293 0.52 10.89 12.77
N THR A 294 0.34 11.22 14.05
CA THR A 294 -0.96 11.61 14.61
C THR A 294 -1.50 12.88 13.96
N GLU A 295 -0.64 13.90 13.78
CA GLU A 295 -1.01 15.15 13.08
C GLU A 295 -1.45 14.88 11.62
N MET A 296 -0.70 14.09 10.86
CA MET A 296 -1.07 13.73 9.49
C MET A 296 -2.37 12.93 9.45
N THR A 297 -2.56 11.98 10.38
CA THR A 297 -3.76 11.15 10.45
C THR A 297 -5.00 12.00 10.76
N ALA A 298 -4.90 12.93 11.71
CA ALA A 298 -5.99 13.85 12.04
C ALA A 298 -6.40 14.75 10.86
N GLU A 299 -5.41 15.22 10.08
CA GLU A 299 -5.72 16.01 8.87
C GLU A 299 -6.39 15.15 7.79
N TYR A 300 -5.93 13.93 7.56
CA TYR A 300 -6.61 13.02 6.62
C TYR A 300 -8.02 12.64 7.09
N GLU A 301 -8.24 12.46 8.39
CA GLU A 301 -9.56 12.22 8.95
C GLU A 301 -10.50 13.42 8.67
N ARG A 302 -10.03 14.66 8.91
CA ARG A 302 -10.79 15.88 8.60
C ARG A 302 -11.15 15.97 7.11
N ARG A 303 -10.22 15.65 6.22
CA ARG A 303 -10.46 15.66 4.77
C ARG A 303 -11.44 14.57 4.34
N LYS A 304 -11.33 13.38 4.91
CA LYS A 304 -12.26 12.27 4.71
C LYS A 304 -13.67 12.66 5.14
N ASP A 305 -13.82 13.25 6.32
CA ASP A 305 -15.11 13.64 6.89
C ASP A 305 -15.81 14.74 6.08
N TYR A 306 -15.04 15.56 5.36
CA TYR A 306 -15.57 16.48 4.37
C TYR A 306 -15.91 15.76 3.05
N LEU A 307 -14.94 15.07 2.46
CA LEU A 307 -15.03 14.58 1.09
C LEU A 307 -16.12 13.52 0.90
N ILE A 308 -16.21 12.53 1.81
CA ILE A 308 -17.12 11.39 1.62
C ILE A 308 -18.58 11.79 1.59
N PRO A 309 -19.11 12.60 2.53
CA PRO A 309 -20.47 13.11 2.43
C PRO A 309 -20.73 13.92 1.16
N GLU A 310 -19.79 14.76 0.74
CA GLU A 310 -19.95 15.57 -0.46
C GLU A 310 -19.97 14.73 -1.75
N LEU A 311 -19.11 13.73 -1.87
CA LEU A 311 -19.16 12.77 -2.99
C LEU A 311 -20.50 12.03 -3.04
N ASN A 312 -21.07 11.66 -1.90
CA ASN A 312 -22.37 10.97 -1.82
C ASN A 312 -23.58 11.85 -2.20
N ARG A 313 -23.40 13.18 -2.30
CA ARG A 313 -24.44 14.09 -2.83
C ARG A 313 -24.42 14.18 -4.35
N ILE A 314 -23.35 13.74 -4.99
CA ILE A 314 -23.22 13.78 -6.45
C ILE A 314 -24.04 12.61 -7.02
N ARG A 315 -24.87 12.91 -8.02
CA ARG A 315 -25.73 11.91 -8.63
C ARG A 315 -24.92 10.76 -9.21
N GLY A 316 -25.29 9.53 -8.83
CA GLY A 316 -24.66 8.31 -9.29
C GLY A 316 -23.34 7.95 -8.57
N PHE A 317 -22.90 8.73 -7.57
CA PHE A 317 -21.75 8.43 -6.75
C PHE A 317 -22.19 7.83 -5.41
N ARG A 318 -21.52 6.76 -4.99
CA ARG A 318 -21.74 6.15 -3.66
C ARG A 318 -20.41 5.70 -3.08
N CYS A 319 -20.06 6.18 -1.91
CA CYS A 319 -18.81 5.86 -1.22
C CYS A 319 -19.09 5.50 0.24
N GLY A 320 -18.63 4.33 0.68
CA GLY A 320 -18.56 4.00 2.10
C GLY A 320 -17.48 4.82 2.82
N MET A 321 -17.65 5.03 4.13
CA MET A 321 -16.65 5.74 4.94
C MET A 321 -15.40 4.88 5.09
N PRO A 322 -14.20 5.32 4.63
CA PRO A 322 -12.96 4.59 4.85
C PRO A 322 -12.57 4.61 6.32
N GLU A 323 -11.98 3.48 6.77
CA GLU A 323 -11.49 3.29 8.14
C GLU A 323 -10.01 3.59 8.27
N GLY A 324 -9.32 3.72 7.13
CA GLY A 324 -7.87 4.00 7.10
C GLY A 324 -7.37 4.37 5.72
N ALA A 325 -6.05 4.47 5.57
CA ALA A 325 -5.35 5.01 4.40
C ALA A 325 -5.79 6.45 4.09
N PHE A 326 -5.73 6.89 2.84
CA PHE A 326 -6.19 8.23 2.41
C PHE A 326 -6.90 8.17 1.04
N TYR A 327 -7.77 7.16 0.89
CA TYR A 327 -8.52 6.92 -0.35
C TYR A 327 -10.02 6.81 -0.11
N ALA A 328 -10.79 7.43 -1.01
CA ALA A 328 -12.20 7.18 -1.20
C ALA A 328 -12.37 6.24 -2.41
N PHE A 329 -13.09 5.14 -2.24
CA PHE A 329 -13.36 4.18 -3.30
C PHE A 329 -14.84 4.27 -3.69
N VAL A 330 -15.10 5.06 -4.72
CA VAL A 330 -16.42 5.53 -5.11
C VAL A 330 -17.04 4.56 -6.11
N ASN A 331 -18.20 4.00 -5.78
CA ASN A 331 -19.04 3.24 -6.70
C ASN A 331 -19.74 4.22 -7.66
N VAL A 332 -19.55 4.03 -8.96
CA VAL A 332 -20.15 4.83 -10.04
C VAL A 332 -21.00 3.97 -10.98
N ARG A 333 -21.39 2.77 -10.56
CA ARG A 333 -22.15 1.82 -11.40
C ARG A 333 -23.50 2.38 -11.86
N ASP A 334 -24.13 3.25 -11.08
CA ASP A 334 -25.39 3.88 -11.45
C ASP A 334 -25.24 4.80 -12.68
N LEU A 335 -24.01 5.22 -13.01
CA LEU A 335 -23.69 5.97 -14.21
C LEU A 335 -23.44 5.07 -15.44
N LEU A 336 -23.17 3.77 -15.25
CA LEU A 336 -22.79 2.85 -16.32
C LEU A 336 -23.98 2.38 -17.19
N SER A 337 -24.99 3.21 -17.34
CA SER A 337 -26.13 2.97 -18.22
C SER A 337 -26.24 4.10 -19.23
N GLY A 338 -26.05 3.81 -20.52
CA GLY A 338 -26.19 4.77 -21.59
C GLY A 338 -24.90 5.40 -22.04
N GLU A 339 -24.47 6.51 -21.45
CA GLU A 339 -23.28 7.29 -21.89
C GLU A 339 -21.95 6.57 -21.58
N PHE A 340 -21.86 5.80 -20.49
CA PHE A 340 -20.62 5.19 -20.01
C PHE A 340 -20.68 3.67 -20.08
N ALA A 341 -19.69 3.04 -20.71
CA ALA A 341 -19.56 1.58 -20.74
C ALA A 341 -18.74 1.03 -19.56
N SER A 342 -17.87 1.86 -18.97
CA SER A 342 -16.93 1.46 -17.90
C SER A 342 -16.62 2.61 -16.93
N SER A 343 -16.00 2.29 -15.78
CA SER A 343 -15.48 3.33 -14.88
C SER A 343 -14.35 4.17 -15.50
N ALA A 344 -13.63 3.60 -16.48
CA ALA A 344 -12.62 4.34 -17.23
C ALA A 344 -13.22 5.48 -18.06
N ASP A 345 -14.42 5.27 -18.66
CA ASP A 345 -15.13 6.32 -19.41
C ASP A 345 -15.56 7.47 -18.48
N VAL A 346 -16.03 7.14 -17.26
CA VAL A 346 -16.37 8.15 -16.23
C VAL A 346 -15.12 8.92 -15.81
N ALA A 347 -14.00 8.23 -15.59
CA ALA A 347 -12.72 8.87 -15.25
C ALA A 347 -12.24 9.80 -16.38
N ALA A 348 -12.38 9.38 -17.65
CA ALA A 348 -12.04 10.17 -18.80
C ALA A 348 -12.89 11.45 -18.90
N LYS A 349 -14.21 11.36 -18.67
CA LYS A 349 -15.09 12.55 -18.63
C LYS A 349 -14.66 13.52 -17.54
N ILE A 350 -14.40 13.02 -16.33
CA ILE A 350 -13.92 13.82 -15.20
C ILE A 350 -12.62 14.55 -15.57
N LEU A 351 -11.69 13.85 -16.21
CA LEU A 351 -10.42 14.42 -16.66
C LEU A 351 -10.64 15.53 -17.69
N HIS A 352 -11.46 15.30 -18.71
CA HIS A 352 -11.63 16.21 -19.84
C HIS A 352 -12.47 17.44 -19.47
N GLU A 353 -13.52 17.30 -18.65
CA GLU A 353 -14.45 18.38 -18.35
C GLU A 353 -14.13 19.14 -17.08
N ALA A 354 -13.55 18.46 -16.07
CA ALA A 354 -13.21 19.05 -14.78
C ALA A 354 -11.70 19.27 -14.57
N HIS A 355 -10.85 18.72 -15.41
CA HIS A 355 -9.40 18.66 -15.22
C HIS A 355 -9.01 18.02 -13.87
N ILE A 356 -9.76 17.02 -13.47
CA ILE A 356 -9.49 16.23 -12.25
C ILE A 356 -9.00 14.86 -12.69
N VAL A 357 -7.88 14.41 -12.11
CA VAL A 357 -7.35 13.07 -12.36
C VAL A 357 -7.73 12.15 -11.20
N VAL A 358 -8.43 11.07 -11.51
CA VAL A 358 -8.76 9.98 -10.60
C VAL A 358 -8.24 8.66 -11.17
N THR A 359 -8.19 7.60 -10.38
CA THR A 359 -7.81 6.28 -10.89
C THR A 359 -9.06 5.43 -11.08
N ASP A 360 -9.25 4.84 -12.27
CA ASP A 360 -10.33 3.89 -12.51
C ASP A 360 -10.15 2.60 -11.71
N GLY A 361 -11.25 1.91 -11.45
CA GLY A 361 -11.31 0.71 -10.62
C GLY A 361 -10.84 -0.57 -11.31
N GLU A 362 -10.75 -0.60 -12.65
CA GLU A 362 -10.37 -1.79 -13.40
C GLU A 362 -8.98 -2.29 -12.99
N GLY A 363 -8.01 -1.37 -12.85
CA GLY A 363 -6.66 -1.69 -12.41
C GLY A 363 -6.59 -2.32 -11.01
N PHE A 364 -7.60 -2.11 -10.17
CA PHE A 364 -7.74 -2.72 -8.83
C PHE A 364 -8.63 -3.99 -8.86
N GLY A 365 -9.03 -4.44 -10.05
CA GLY A 365 -9.94 -5.58 -10.22
C GLY A 365 -11.40 -5.29 -9.87
N ALA A 366 -11.84 -4.04 -9.92
CA ALA A 366 -13.18 -3.61 -9.53
C ALA A 366 -13.72 -2.52 -10.47
N ASP A 367 -14.09 -2.91 -11.70
CA ASP A 367 -14.78 -2.01 -12.62
C ASP A 367 -16.11 -1.49 -12.03
N GLY A 368 -16.48 -0.27 -12.41
CA GLY A 368 -17.60 0.46 -11.83
C GLY A 368 -17.25 1.20 -10.53
N PHE A 369 -15.96 1.32 -10.21
CA PHE A 369 -15.46 2.13 -9.11
C PHE A 369 -14.40 3.12 -9.58
N LEU A 370 -14.22 4.20 -8.82
CA LEU A 370 -13.14 5.18 -8.98
C LEU A 370 -12.43 5.34 -7.64
N ARG A 371 -11.09 5.41 -7.65
CA ARG A 371 -10.30 5.78 -6.47
C ARG A 371 -9.95 7.26 -6.50
N PHE A 372 -10.33 7.97 -5.46
CA PHE A 372 -9.94 9.35 -5.16
C PHE A 372 -8.96 9.34 -4.00
N SER A 373 -7.81 9.99 -4.16
CA SER A 373 -6.90 10.27 -3.04
C SER A 373 -7.30 11.60 -2.40
N TYR A 374 -7.43 11.63 -1.08
CA TYR A 374 -7.59 12.89 -0.33
C TYR A 374 -6.29 13.36 0.34
N ALA A 375 -5.15 12.81 -0.10
CA ALA A 375 -3.83 13.35 0.22
C ALA A 375 -3.52 14.57 -0.67
N THR A 376 -4.30 15.65 -0.47
CA THR A 376 -4.19 16.95 -1.14
C THR A 376 -4.84 18.04 -0.27
N SER A 377 -4.70 19.31 -0.62
CA SER A 377 -5.28 20.40 0.17
C SER A 377 -6.82 20.37 0.24
N MET A 378 -7.41 20.90 1.31
CA MET A 378 -8.88 21.08 1.40
C MET A 378 -9.41 21.90 0.23
N GLU A 379 -8.72 22.98 -0.16
CA GLU A 379 -9.08 23.80 -1.31
C GLU A 379 -9.25 22.98 -2.58
N ASN A 380 -8.30 22.06 -2.85
CA ASN A 380 -8.39 21.16 -4.01
C ASN A 380 -9.59 20.21 -3.90
N LEU A 381 -9.90 19.71 -2.71
CA LEU A 381 -11.06 18.83 -2.49
C LEU A 381 -12.38 19.61 -2.70
N GLU A 382 -12.49 20.82 -2.19
CA GLU A 382 -13.66 21.70 -2.37
C GLU A 382 -13.87 22.05 -3.86
N ARG A 383 -12.81 22.42 -4.56
CA ARG A 383 -12.84 22.67 -6.01
C ARG A 383 -13.25 21.43 -6.80
N ALA A 384 -12.71 20.26 -6.43
CA ALA A 384 -13.05 19.01 -7.08
C ALA A 384 -14.51 18.64 -6.91
N VAL A 385 -15.05 18.73 -5.69
CA VAL A 385 -16.47 18.48 -5.39
C VAL A 385 -17.37 19.42 -6.19
N SER A 386 -17.05 20.73 -6.21
CA SER A 386 -17.82 21.74 -6.98
C SER A 386 -17.85 21.41 -8.48
N ALA A 387 -16.70 21.07 -9.07
CA ALA A 387 -16.61 20.73 -10.49
C ALA A 387 -17.38 19.43 -10.82
N LEU A 388 -17.23 18.40 -9.99
CA LEU A 388 -17.94 17.12 -10.17
C LEU A 388 -19.47 17.30 -10.04
N SER A 389 -19.93 18.11 -9.06
CA SER A 389 -21.34 18.46 -8.90
C SER A 389 -21.91 19.18 -10.12
N SER A 390 -21.11 20.04 -10.76
CA SER A 390 -21.51 20.75 -11.97
C SER A 390 -21.68 19.81 -13.17
N ILE A 391 -20.87 18.75 -13.27
CA ILE A 391 -20.90 17.78 -14.38
C ILE A 391 -22.01 16.74 -14.21
N PHE A 392 -22.15 16.15 -13.01
CA PHE A 392 -23.05 15.03 -12.78
C PHE A 392 -24.38 15.44 -12.13
N GLY A 393 -24.46 16.66 -11.57
CA GLY A 393 -25.58 17.14 -10.78
C GLY A 393 -25.54 16.59 -9.33
N THR A 394 -26.43 17.13 -8.50
CA THR A 394 -26.63 16.68 -7.10
C THR A 394 -27.96 15.99 -6.94
N GLU A 395 -28.09 15.10 -5.93
CA GLU A 395 -29.35 14.50 -5.51
C GLU A 395 -30.10 15.39 -4.54
#